data_f178ac380464f44b50c91ecf02bdeba4
#
_entry.id   f178ac380464f44b50c91ecf02bdeba4
#
_cell.length_a   1.000
_cell.length_b   1.000
_cell.length_c   1.000
_cell.angle_alpha   90.00
_cell.angle_beta   90.00
_cell.angle_gamma   90.00
#
_symmetry.space_group_name_H-M   'P 1'
#
loop_
_entity.id
_entity.type
_entity.pdbx_description
1 polymer ?
#
loop_
_entity_poly.entity_id
_entity_poly.type
_entity_poly.pdbx_seq_one_letter_code
_entity_poly.pdbx_strand_id
1 'polypeptide(L)'
;MKEKDYITIDEDFRLISLCQKGDLVAFEELVRRHDKEMLNIAYRMIGNYEEACDVVQDGFVSAYKNIKSFKGMSKFSTWLYTIVINLSKKRLKQLKTQRFREPVSIDEPINTGGDQMIVDPPSSSPLPDEILEKENIQEKVRLCLDRLYNEFREVVVLRDVQGFSYEDISSILKIAEGTVKSRLFRGRVLLKNWLKRFMGVI
;
A
#
# COMPACT_ATOMS: atom_id res chain seq x y z
N MET A 1 -24.93 0.10 -11.60
CA MET A 1 -24.11 1.00 -10.79
C MET A 1 -24.87 1.25 -9.50
N LYS A 2 -24.29 0.89 -8.36
CA LYS A 2 -25.01 0.89 -7.08
C LYS A 2 -24.96 2.27 -6.46
N GLU A 3 -26.08 2.74 -5.90
CA GLU A 3 -26.29 4.05 -5.26
C GLU A 3 -25.17 4.42 -4.24
N LYS A 4 -24.52 3.43 -3.64
CA LYS A 4 -23.40 3.59 -2.70
C LYS A 4 -22.15 4.23 -3.31
N ASP A 5 -21.86 3.97 -4.57
CA ASP A 5 -20.65 4.47 -5.25
C ASP A 5 -20.80 5.97 -5.59
N TYR A 6 -22.02 6.46 -5.83
CA TYR A 6 -22.29 7.87 -6.09
C TYR A 6 -22.15 8.74 -4.83
N ILE A 7 -22.56 8.23 -3.67
CA ILE A 7 -22.48 9.00 -2.41
C ILE A 7 -21.02 9.22 -2.01
N THR A 8 -20.16 8.20 -2.16
CA THR A 8 -18.72 8.30 -1.81
C THR A 8 -17.96 9.25 -2.75
N ILE A 9 -18.34 9.30 -4.04
CA ILE A 9 -17.74 10.21 -5.02
C ILE A 9 -18.14 11.66 -4.72
N ASP A 10 -19.38 11.88 -4.33
CA ASP A 10 -19.91 13.21 -4.03
C ASP A 10 -19.28 13.80 -2.76
N GLU A 11 -19.08 12.99 -1.73
CA GLU A 11 -18.45 13.43 -0.47
C GLU A 11 -16.97 13.83 -0.66
N ASP A 12 -16.16 13.02 -1.34
CA ASP A 12 -14.77 13.36 -1.61
C ASP A 12 -14.68 14.57 -2.55
N PHE A 13 -15.52 14.66 -3.57
CA PHE A 13 -15.55 15.79 -4.49
C PHE A 13 -15.86 17.10 -3.78
N ARG A 14 -16.83 17.09 -2.86
CA ARG A 14 -17.16 18.25 -2.04
C ARG A 14 -15.98 18.66 -1.16
N LEU A 15 -15.35 17.71 -0.47
CA LEU A 15 -14.17 17.96 0.38
C LEU A 15 -13.01 18.53 -0.44
N ILE A 16 -12.73 17.94 -1.61
CA ILE A 16 -11.69 18.43 -2.52
C ILE A 16 -11.95 19.89 -2.92
N SER A 17 -13.19 20.22 -3.28
CA SER A 17 -13.55 21.59 -3.67
C SER A 17 -13.34 22.59 -2.53
N LEU A 18 -13.58 22.20 -1.28
CA LEU A 18 -13.30 22.99 -0.09
C LEU A 18 -11.79 23.12 0.14
N CYS A 19 -11.05 22.04 0.02
CA CYS A 19 -9.58 22.03 0.15
C CYS A 19 -8.92 22.94 -0.89
N GLN A 20 -9.41 22.95 -2.13
CA GLN A 20 -8.89 23.83 -3.19
C GLN A 20 -9.10 25.32 -2.88
N LYS A 21 -10.10 25.65 -2.05
CA LYS A 21 -10.37 27.01 -1.52
C LYS A 21 -9.56 27.32 -0.25
N GLY A 22 -8.79 26.33 0.28
CA GLY A 22 -7.92 26.50 1.44
C GLY A 22 -8.52 26.02 2.76
N ASP A 23 -9.62 25.27 2.73
CA ASP A 23 -10.23 24.69 3.93
C ASP A 23 -9.40 23.50 4.44
N LEU A 24 -8.73 23.69 5.58
CA LEU A 24 -7.91 22.67 6.23
C LEU A 24 -8.76 21.57 6.87
N VAL A 25 -9.92 21.91 7.42
CA VAL A 25 -10.79 20.90 8.08
C VAL A 25 -11.30 19.89 7.06
N ALA A 26 -11.62 20.36 5.84
CA ALA A 26 -11.99 19.46 4.76
C ALA A 26 -10.85 18.53 4.37
N PHE A 27 -9.58 18.98 4.44
CA PHE A 27 -8.43 18.13 4.17
C PHE A 27 -8.17 17.11 5.28
N GLU A 28 -8.32 17.49 6.54
CA GLU A 28 -8.25 16.56 7.69
C GLU A 28 -9.26 15.41 7.55
N GLU A 29 -10.47 15.72 7.06
CA GLU A 29 -11.48 14.72 6.78
C GLU A 29 -11.05 13.74 5.65
N LEU A 30 -10.43 14.25 4.57
CA LEU A 30 -9.85 13.41 3.52
C LEU A 30 -8.72 12.50 4.06
N VAL A 31 -7.86 13.05 4.91
CA VAL A 31 -6.81 12.26 5.58
C VAL A 31 -7.44 11.13 6.38
N ARG A 32 -8.40 11.43 7.25
CA ARG A 32 -9.07 10.44 8.10
C ARG A 32 -9.73 9.30 7.32
N ARG A 33 -10.28 9.60 6.14
CA ARG A 33 -10.92 8.59 5.27
C ARG A 33 -9.93 7.65 4.60
N HIS A 34 -8.78 8.18 4.21
CA HIS A 34 -7.83 7.45 3.37
C HIS A 34 -6.57 6.97 4.10
N ASP A 35 -6.35 7.39 5.36
CA ASP A 35 -5.14 7.09 6.12
C ASP A 35 -4.86 5.59 6.22
N LYS A 36 -5.82 4.80 6.65
CA LYS A 36 -5.68 3.35 6.82
C LYS A 36 -5.31 2.63 5.52
N GLU A 37 -5.94 3.05 4.40
CA GLU A 37 -5.67 2.45 3.10
C GLU A 37 -4.27 2.81 2.59
N MET A 38 -3.88 4.08 2.77
CA MET A 38 -2.54 4.55 2.39
C MET A 38 -1.45 3.89 3.22
N LEU A 39 -1.68 3.73 4.52
CA LEU A 39 -0.73 3.02 5.40
C LEU A 39 -0.61 1.54 5.02
N ASN A 40 -1.73 0.88 4.74
CA ASN A 40 -1.73 -0.52 4.34
C ASN A 40 -0.91 -0.74 3.06
N ILE A 41 -1.11 0.10 2.03
CA ILE A 41 -0.33 -0.06 0.79
C ILE A 41 1.13 0.30 0.98
N ALA A 42 1.46 1.38 1.68
CA ALA A 42 2.84 1.77 1.95
C ALA A 42 3.59 0.67 2.71
N TYR A 43 2.96 0.10 3.76
CA TYR A 43 3.54 -1.00 4.52
C TYR A 43 3.77 -2.25 3.67
N ARG A 44 2.81 -2.64 2.83
CA ARG A 44 2.98 -3.79 1.92
C ARG A 44 4.04 -3.56 0.84
N MET A 45 4.28 -2.30 0.49
CA MET A 45 5.34 -1.95 -0.45
C MET A 45 6.73 -1.95 0.20
N ILE A 46 6.86 -1.43 1.43
CA ILE A 46 8.14 -1.14 2.08
C ILE A 46 8.57 -2.28 3.02
N GLY A 47 7.61 -2.90 3.72
CA GLY A 47 7.86 -3.98 4.69
C GLY A 47 8.29 -3.51 6.08
N ASN A 48 8.42 -2.19 6.31
CA ASN A 48 8.73 -1.57 7.59
C ASN A 48 7.63 -0.56 7.94
N TYR A 49 7.09 -0.64 9.15
CA TYR A 49 5.95 0.16 9.58
C TYR A 49 6.31 1.65 9.76
N GLU A 50 7.43 1.95 10.40
CA GLU A 50 7.88 3.34 10.62
C GLU A 50 8.12 4.05 9.30
N GLU A 51 8.83 3.40 8.39
CA GLU A 51 9.07 3.91 7.03
C GLU A 51 7.77 4.10 6.24
N ALA A 52 6.79 3.22 6.45
CA ALA A 52 5.47 3.35 5.83
C ALA A 52 4.72 4.56 6.37
N CYS A 53 4.75 4.80 7.69
CA CYS A 53 4.15 5.97 8.33
C CYS A 53 4.75 7.28 7.77
N ASP A 54 6.09 7.36 7.68
CA ASP A 54 6.77 8.52 7.12
C ASP A 54 6.36 8.80 5.68
N VAL A 55 6.31 7.74 4.87
CA VAL A 55 5.90 7.85 3.45
C VAL A 55 4.45 8.29 3.31
N VAL A 56 3.55 7.83 4.18
CA VAL A 56 2.14 8.24 4.15
C VAL A 56 1.98 9.70 4.57
N GLN A 57 2.71 10.12 5.60
CA GLN A 57 2.73 11.52 6.03
C GLN A 57 3.23 12.43 4.90
N ASP A 58 4.36 12.10 4.28
CA ASP A 58 4.89 12.81 3.12
C ASP A 58 3.90 12.80 1.95
N GLY A 59 3.18 11.70 1.76
CA GLY A 59 2.13 11.52 0.77
C GLY A 59 0.99 12.51 0.95
N PHE A 60 0.46 12.65 2.17
CA PHE A 60 -0.60 13.61 2.48
C PHE A 60 -0.10 15.06 2.38
N VAL A 61 1.12 15.35 2.85
CA VAL A 61 1.74 16.67 2.67
C VAL A 61 1.88 17.01 1.18
N SER A 62 2.32 16.06 0.37
CA SER A 62 2.41 16.24 -1.08
C SER A 62 1.03 16.43 -1.73
N ALA A 63 0.03 15.64 -1.31
CA ALA A 63 -1.34 15.76 -1.77
C ALA A 63 -1.92 17.16 -1.44
N TYR A 64 -1.75 17.64 -0.21
CA TYR A 64 -2.20 18.95 0.19
C TYR A 64 -1.59 20.07 -0.66
N LYS A 65 -0.27 20.05 -0.85
CA LYS A 65 0.44 21.04 -1.68
C LYS A 65 -0.04 21.05 -3.12
N ASN A 66 -0.48 19.91 -3.64
CA ASN A 66 -0.88 19.74 -5.03
C ASN A 66 -2.40 19.66 -5.25
N ILE A 67 -3.22 19.78 -4.19
CA ILE A 67 -4.68 19.62 -4.28
C ILE A 67 -5.32 20.58 -5.27
N LYS A 68 -4.78 21.82 -5.40
CA LYS A 68 -5.25 22.82 -6.36
C LYS A 68 -5.07 22.38 -7.81
N SER A 69 -4.13 21.51 -8.09
CA SER A 69 -3.87 20.96 -9.43
C SER A 69 -4.68 19.70 -9.75
N PHE A 70 -5.39 19.14 -8.78
CA PHE A 70 -6.24 17.97 -8.97
C PHE A 70 -7.46 18.33 -9.82
N LYS A 71 -7.54 17.76 -11.03
CA LYS A 71 -8.58 18.09 -12.03
C LYS A 71 -9.82 17.19 -11.98
N GLY A 72 -9.89 16.23 -11.08
CA GLY A 72 -10.99 15.27 -11.00
C GLY A 72 -11.09 14.27 -12.17
N MET A 73 -10.00 14.08 -12.93
CA MET A 73 -9.95 13.12 -14.06
C MET A 73 -9.90 11.66 -13.60
N SER A 74 -9.68 11.42 -12.32
CA SER A 74 -9.72 10.12 -11.63
C SER A 74 -10.34 10.29 -10.26
N LYS A 75 -10.64 9.19 -9.57
CA LYS A 75 -11.01 9.24 -8.16
C LYS A 75 -9.84 9.85 -7.35
N PHE A 76 -10.16 10.57 -6.28
CA PHE A 76 -9.15 11.13 -5.38
C PHE A 76 -8.25 10.04 -4.81
N SER A 77 -8.81 8.91 -4.40
CA SER A 77 -8.06 7.76 -3.92
C SER A 77 -7.03 7.28 -4.95
N THR A 78 -7.40 7.12 -6.23
CA THR A 78 -6.48 6.70 -7.31
C THR A 78 -5.30 7.67 -7.45
N TRP A 79 -5.58 8.97 -7.39
CA TRP A 79 -4.54 10.01 -7.43
C TRP A 79 -3.63 9.96 -6.20
N LEU A 80 -4.19 9.80 -5.00
CA LEU A 80 -3.44 9.68 -3.76
C LEU A 80 -2.57 8.40 -3.75
N TYR A 81 -3.10 7.26 -4.23
CA TYR A 81 -2.32 6.03 -4.41
C TYR A 81 -1.11 6.25 -5.32
N THR A 82 -1.27 7.01 -6.39
CA THR A 82 -0.14 7.34 -7.28
C THR A 82 0.98 8.07 -6.52
N ILE A 83 0.63 9.01 -5.63
CA ILE A 83 1.59 9.75 -4.81
C ILE A 83 2.31 8.81 -3.85
N VAL A 84 1.55 8.06 -3.05
CA VAL A 84 2.09 7.17 -2.00
C VAL A 84 2.98 6.06 -2.60
N ILE A 85 2.57 5.44 -3.71
CA ILE A 85 3.37 4.41 -4.38
C ILE A 85 4.68 4.98 -4.91
N ASN A 86 4.66 6.16 -5.51
CA ASN A 86 5.88 6.80 -6.01
C ASN A 86 6.84 7.15 -4.86
N LEU A 87 6.33 7.62 -3.72
CA LEU A 87 7.12 7.87 -2.52
C LEU A 87 7.68 6.57 -1.94
N SER A 88 6.87 5.51 -1.84
CA SER A 88 7.30 4.18 -1.40
C SER A 88 8.44 3.63 -2.27
N LYS A 89 8.35 3.76 -3.60
CA LYS A 89 9.42 3.34 -4.53
C LYS A 89 10.70 4.14 -4.31
N LYS A 90 10.59 5.45 -4.11
CA LYS A 90 11.72 6.33 -3.81
C LYS A 90 12.38 5.92 -2.50
N ARG A 91 11.60 5.68 -1.44
CA ARG A 91 12.10 5.25 -0.13
C ARG A 91 12.80 3.90 -0.20
N LEU A 92 12.22 2.92 -0.86
CA LEU A 92 12.85 1.61 -1.10
C LEU A 92 14.21 1.73 -1.81
N LYS A 93 14.32 2.62 -2.80
CA LYS A 93 15.60 2.87 -3.47
C LYS A 93 16.63 3.48 -2.52
N GLN A 94 16.22 4.41 -1.67
CA GLN A 94 17.09 5.03 -0.66
C GLN A 94 17.60 4.00 0.35
N LEU A 95 16.69 3.18 0.92
CA LEU A 95 17.04 2.13 1.88
C LEU A 95 18.03 1.11 1.28
N LYS A 96 17.84 0.72 0.02
CA LYS A 96 18.80 -0.15 -0.67
C LYS A 96 20.16 0.52 -0.81
N THR A 97 20.20 1.80 -1.16
CA THR A 97 21.47 2.54 -1.31
C THR A 97 22.19 2.72 0.03
N GLN A 98 21.47 2.96 1.12
CA GLN A 98 22.02 3.05 2.45
C GLN A 98 22.67 1.75 2.90
N ARG A 99 21.98 0.61 2.73
CA ARG A 99 22.54 -0.72 3.05
C ARG A 99 23.81 -1.05 2.27
N PHE A 100 23.98 -0.52 1.06
CA PHE A 100 25.22 -0.69 0.28
C PHE A 100 26.36 0.25 0.73
N ARG A 101 26.05 1.35 1.39
CA ARG A 101 27.04 2.35 1.86
C ARG A 101 27.52 2.11 3.27
N GLU A 102 26.70 1.50 4.12
CA GLU A 102 27.09 1.10 5.46
C GLU A 102 27.80 -0.27 5.36
N PRO A 103 29.11 -0.35 5.69
CA PRO A 103 29.77 -1.65 5.77
C PRO A 103 29.09 -2.43 6.89
N VAL A 104 28.47 -3.56 6.51
CA VAL A 104 27.83 -4.48 7.45
C VAL A 104 28.88 -4.90 8.47
N SER A 105 28.76 -4.41 9.71
CA SER A 105 29.41 -5.06 10.85
C SER A 105 28.80 -6.46 10.95
N ILE A 106 29.64 -7.47 10.74
CA ILE A 106 29.23 -8.89 10.60
C ILE A 106 28.68 -9.48 11.91
N ASP A 107 28.66 -8.70 13.00
CA ASP A 107 28.37 -9.17 14.36
C ASP A 107 27.02 -8.73 14.94
N GLU A 108 26.10 -8.16 14.18
CA GLU A 108 24.75 -7.94 14.71
C GLU A 108 23.81 -9.07 14.30
N PRO A 109 23.20 -9.78 15.28
CA PRO A 109 22.13 -10.75 14.99
C PRO A 109 20.95 -9.97 14.37
N ILE A 110 20.44 -10.50 13.26
CA ILE A 110 19.25 -9.97 12.59
C ILE A 110 18.09 -10.03 13.60
N ASN A 111 17.84 -8.91 14.24
CA ASN A 111 16.73 -8.76 15.17
C ASN A 111 15.44 -8.60 14.35
N THR A 112 14.75 -9.71 14.12
CA THR A 112 13.43 -9.77 13.48
C THR A 112 12.30 -9.53 14.49
N GLY A 113 12.56 -8.72 15.51
CA GLY A 113 11.58 -8.35 16.52
C GLY A 113 10.88 -7.03 16.18
N GLY A 114 9.92 -7.05 15.31
CA GLY A 114 8.97 -5.96 15.14
C GLY A 114 7.67 -6.31 15.86
N ASP A 115 7.44 -5.73 17.04
CA ASP A 115 6.15 -5.75 17.70
C ASP A 115 5.11 -5.14 16.76
N GLN A 116 4.13 -5.94 16.40
CA GLN A 116 3.08 -5.56 15.45
C GLN A 116 1.86 -5.11 16.21
N MET A 117 1.58 -3.82 16.13
CA MET A 117 0.22 -3.34 16.36
C MET A 117 -0.56 -3.43 15.05
N ILE A 118 -1.21 -4.56 14.81
CA ILE A 118 -2.22 -4.69 13.77
C ILE A 118 -3.49 -4.07 14.32
N VAL A 119 -3.86 -2.89 13.80
CA VAL A 119 -5.17 -2.31 14.07
C VAL A 119 -6.16 -3.00 13.15
N ASP A 120 -6.76 -4.09 13.64
CA ASP A 120 -7.95 -4.69 13.02
C ASP A 120 -9.20 -3.86 13.39
N PRO A 121 -10.13 -3.64 12.45
CA PRO A 121 -11.45 -3.10 12.81
C PRO A 121 -12.23 -4.11 13.65
N PRO A 122 -13.04 -3.68 14.64
CA PRO A 122 -13.71 -4.57 15.55
C PRO A 122 -14.86 -5.30 14.85
N SER A 123 -14.71 -6.59 14.64
CA SER A 123 -15.84 -7.47 14.38
C SER A 123 -15.54 -8.90 14.84
N SER A 124 -16.36 -9.37 15.78
CA SER A 124 -16.47 -10.74 16.31
C SER A 124 -15.16 -11.38 16.77
N SER A 125 -15.03 -11.51 18.09
CA SER A 125 -13.88 -12.18 18.75
C SER A 125 -13.70 -13.59 18.22
N PRO A 126 -12.65 -13.88 17.43
CA PRO A 126 -12.26 -15.24 17.10
C PRO A 126 -11.60 -15.91 18.31
N LEU A 127 -11.65 -17.24 18.35
CA LEU A 127 -10.93 -18.04 19.36
C LEU A 127 -9.41 -17.77 19.28
N PRO A 128 -8.67 -17.84 20.42
CA PRO A 128 -7.23 -17.54 20.46
C PRO A 128 -6.38 -18.31 19.44
N ASP A 129 -6.70 -19.55 19.17
CA ASP A 129 -5.99 -20.38 18.20
C ASP A 129 -6.20 -19.91 16.75
N GLU A 130 -7.39 -19.41 16.41
CA GLU A 130 -7.68 -18.83 15.08
C GLU A 130 -6.98 -17.50 14.84
N ILE A 131 -6.73 -16.73 15.90
CA ILE A 131 -5.97 -15.47 15.83
C ILE A 131 -4.51 -15.78 15.52
N LEU A 132 -3.90 -16.72 16.24
CA LEU A 132 -2.51 -17.15 16.04
C LEU A 132 -2.28 -17.73 14.62
N GLU A 133 -3.23 -18.50 14.11
CA GLU A 133 -3.14 -19.04 12.74
C GLU A 133 -3.25 -17.93 11.68
N LYS A 134 -4.15 -16.97 11.86
CA LYS A 134 -4.30 -15.82 10.96
C LYS A 134 -3.06 -14.95 10.95
N GLU A 135 -2.49 -14.64 12.10
CA GLU A 135 -1.26 -13.86 12.24
C GLU A 135 -0.09 -14.58 11.56
N ASN A 136 0.03 -15.88 11.72
CA ASN A 136 1.05 -16.69 11.07
C ASN A 136 0.91 -16.68 9.54
N ILE A 137 -0.32 -16.75 9.01
CA ILE A 137 -0.58 -16.68 7.57
C ILE A 137 -0.26 -15.29 7.02
N GLN A 138 -0.67 -14.23 7.72
CA GLN A 138 -0.39 -12.85 7.31
C GLN A 138 1.10 -12.57 7.24
N GLU A 139 1.86 -13.01 8.24
CA GLU A 139 3.31 -12.88 8.26
C GLU A 139 3.98 -13.66 7.11
N LYS A 140 3.53 -14.88 6.83
CA LYS A 140 4.03 -15.66 5.68
C LYS A 140 3.76 -14.96 4.35
N VAL A 141 2.57 -14.40 4.19
CA VAL A 141 2.22 -13.60 3.00
C VAL A 141 3.10 -12.36 2.88
N ARG A 142 3.34 -11.65 3.99
CA ARG A 142 4.23 -10.49 4.05
C ARG A 142 5.63 -10.86 3.59
N LEU A 143 6.22 -11.90 4.18
CA LEU A 143 7.55 -12.39 3.80
C LEU A 143 7.64 -12.79 2.33
N CYS A 144 6.57 -13.35 1.77
CA CYS A 144 6.52 -13.67 0.34
C CYS A 144 6.45 -12.41 -0.52
N LEU A 145 5.69 -11.39 -0.11
CA LEU A 145 5.62 -10.09 -0.80
C LEU A 145 6.99 -9.39 -0.78
N ASP A 146 7.71 -9.44 0.34
CA ASP A 146 9.02 -8.81 0.48
C ASP A 146 10.09 -9.42 -0.43
N ARG A 147 9.93 -10.68 -0.81
CA ARG A 147 10.81 -11.37 -1.77
C ARG A 147 10.50 -11.04 -3.23
N LEU A 148 9.32 -10.48 -3.53
CA LEU A 148 9.00 -10.09 -4.89
C LEU A 148 9.88 -8.92 -5.36
N TYR A 149 10.26 -8.95 -6.65
CA TYR A 149 10.75 -7.73 -7.29
C TYR A 149 9.71 -6.63 -7.20
N ASN A 150 10.13 -5.39 -6.97
CA ASN A 150 9.23 -4.27 -6.76
C ASN A 150 8.16 -4.15 -7.85
N GLU A 151 8.53 -4.38 -9.12
CA GLU A 151 7.63 -4.31 -10.27
C GLU A 151 6.50 -5.36 -10.25
N PHE A 152 6.71 -6.50 -9.58
CA PHE A 152 5.67 -7.52 -9.41
C PHE A 152 4.87 -7.26 -8.13
N ARG A 153 5.53 -6.81 -7.05
CA ARG A 153 4.90 -6.47 -5.78
C ARG A 153 3.84 -5.39 -5.98
N GLU A 154 4.17 -4.28 -6.67
CA GLU A 154 3.25 -3.17 -6.88
C GLU A 154 1.97 -3.59 -7.60
N VAL A 155 2.04 -4.41 -8.65
CA VAL A 155 0.84 -4.85 -9.38
C VAL A 155 0.02 -5.87 -8.59
N VAL A 156 0.68 -6.76 -7.83
CA VAL A 156 -0.01 -7.74 -6.97
C VAL A 156 -0.72 -7.05 -5.83
N VAL A 157 -0.06 -6.12 -5.14
CA VAL A 157 -0.68 -5.38 -4.03
C VAL A 157 -1.86 -4.55 -4.51
N LEU A 158 -1.72 -3.83 -5.62
CA LEU A 158 -2.82 -3.05 -6.18
C LEU A 158 -3.99 -3.92 -6.65
N ARG A 159 -3.74 -5.06 -7.28
CA ARG A 159 -4.80 -5.91 -7.81
C ARG A 159 -5.43 -6.81 -6.76
N ASP A 160 -4.59 -7.57 -6.04
CA ASP A 160 -5.06 -8.70 -5.21
C ASP A 160 -5.41 -8.26 -3.79
N VAL A 161 -4.83 -7.16 -3.31
CA VAL A 161 -5.10 -6.61 -1.98
C VAL A 161 -6.08 -5.44 -2.03
N GLN A 162 -5.85 -4.49 -2.95
CA GLN A 162 -6.66 -3.27 -3.04
C GLN A 162 -7.83 -3.37 -4.05
N GLY A 163 -7.84 -4.39 -4.90
CA GLY A 163 -8.95 -4.66 -5.82
C GLY A 163 -9.02 -3.75 -7.06
N PHE A 164 -7.98 -2.94 -7.35
CA PHE A 164 -7.97 -2.04 -8.50
C PHE A 164 -8.17 -2.76 -9.84
N SER A 165 -8.83 -2.10 -10.78
CA SER A 165 -8.93 -2.57 -12.17
C SER A 165 -7.56 -2.53 -12.87
N TYR A 166 -7.41 -3.24 -13.97
CA TYR A 166 -6.15 -3.15 -14.77
C TYR A 166 -5.93 -1.75 -15.33
N GLU A 167 -7.00 -1.06 -15.67
CA GLU A 167 -6.99 0.32 -16.16
C GLU A 167 -6.50 1.29 -15.07
N ASP A 168 -7.03 1.17 -13.82
CA ASP A 168 -6.58 1.97 -12.69
C ASP A 168 -5.08 1.72 -12.41
N ILE A 169 -4.65 0.44 -12.39
CA ILE A 169 -3.25 0.08 -12.15
C ILE A 169 -2.34 0.63 -13.25
N SER A 170 -2.79 0.56 -14.52
CA SER A 170 -2.09 1.15 -15.66
C SER A 170 -1.88 2.65 -15.46
N SER A 171 -2.93 3.36 -15.02
CA SER A 171 -2.90 4.79 -14.73
C SER A 171 -2.02 5.14 -13.54
N ILE A 172 -2.12 4.39 -12.43
CA ILE A 172 -1.33 4.60 -11.20
C ILE A 172 0.17 4.40 -11.48
N LEU A 173 0.51 3.29 -12.15
CA LEU A 173 1.91 2.91 -12.38
C LEU A 173 2.49 3.50 -13.66
N LYS A 174 1.68 4.11 -14.51
CA LYS A 174 2.04 4.66 -15.83
C LYS A 174 2.69 3.60 -16.74
N ILE A 175 2.10 2.41 -16.82
CA ILE A 175 2.52 1.29 -17.66
C ILE A 175 1.32 0.77 -18.46
N ALA A 176 1.57 0.14 -19.62
CA ALA A 176 0.52 -0.42 -20.44
C ALA A 176 -0.22 -1.56 -19.70
N GLU A 177 -1.54 -1.72 -19.91
CA GLU A 177 -2.33 -2.81 -19.30
C GLU A 177 -1.78 -4.21 -19.61
N GLY A 178 -1.22 -4.43 -20.81
CA GLY A 178 -0.54 -5.68 -21.15
C GLY A 178 0.65 -5.96 -20.24
N THR A 179 1.36 -4.90 -19.81
CA THR A 179 2.46 -4.99 -18.83
C THR A 179 1.92 -5.30 -17.43
N VAL A 180 0.77 -4.71 -17.04
CA VAL A 180 0.09 -5.03 -15.78
C VAL A 180 -0.26 -6.53 -15.74
N LYS A 181 -0.92 -7.04 -16.78
CA LYS A 181 -1.32 -8.46 -16.88
C LYS A 181 -0.12 -9.41 -16.79
N SER A 182 0.95 -9.11 -17.54
CA SER A 182 2.15 -9.96 -17.56
C SER A 182 2.90 -9.94 -16.23
N ARG A 183 3.06 -8.77 -15.59
CA ARG A 183 3.69 -8.64 -14.27
C ARG A 183 2.86 -9.32 -13.19
N LEU A 184 1.54 -9.17 -13.22
CA LEU A 184 0.63 -9.82 -12.28
C LEU A 184 0.72 -11.35 -12.38
N PHE A 185 0.71 -11.90 -13.59
CA PHE A 185 0.87 -13.33 -13.82
C PHE A 185 2.18 -13.84 -13.20
N ARG A 186 3.31 -13.20 -13.52
CA ARG A 186 4.63 -13.59 -12.99
C ARG A 186 4.69 -13.47 -11.47
N GLY A 187 4.18 -12.37 -10.90
CA GLY A 187 4.13 -12.16 -9.47
C GLY A 187 3.32 -13.23 -8.75
N ARG A 188 2.15 -13.60 -9.25
CA ARG A 188 1.30 -14.67 -8.70
C ARG A 188 1.97 -16.04 -8.77
N VAL A 189 2.67 -16.36 -9.86
CA VAL A 189 3.42 -17.61 -9.98
C VAL A 189 4.51 -17.71 -8.92
N LEU A 190 5.28 -16.65 -8.72
CA LEU A 190 6.31 -16.59 -7.69
C LEU A 190 5.72 -16.73 -6.28
N LEU A 191 4.67 -15.97 -5.97
CA LEU A 191 3.97 -16.05 -4.67
C LEU A 191 3.43 -17.43 -4.40
N LYS A 192 2.75 -18.05 -5.38
CA LYS A 192 2.22 -19.41 -5.26
C LYS A 192 3.32 -20.40 -4.89
N ASN A 193 4.48 -20.33 -5.57
CA ASN A 193 5.59 -21.25 -5.34
C ASN A 193 6.21 -21.06 -3.94
N TRP A 194 6.32 -19.82 -3.46
CA TRP A 194 6.86 -19.55 -2.12
C TRP A 194 5.86 -19.93 -1.03
N LEU A 195 4.59 -19.55 -1.18
CA LEU A 195 3.55 -19.92 -0.22
C LEU A 195 3.44 -21.44 -0.06
N LYS A 196 3.48 -22.22 -1.15
CA LYS A 196 3.51 -23.67 -1.07
C LYS A 196 4.67 -24.18 -0.19
N ARG A 197 5.87 -23.64 -0.36
CA ARG A 197 7.04 -24.00 0.45
C ARG A 197 6.89 -23.63 1.93
N PHE A 198 6.32 -22.43 2.21
CA PHE A 198 6.12 -21.96 3.59
C PHE A 198 4.99 -22.70 4.31
N MET A 199 3.97 -23.15 3.59
CA MET A 199 2.83 -23.86 4.17
C MET A 199 3.05 -25.39 4.25
N GLY A 200 4.19 -25.89 3.77
CA GLY A 200 4.48 -27.34 3.77
C GLY A 200 3.58 -28.16 2.84
N VAL A 201 2.88 -27.52 1.90
CA VAL A 201 2.07 -28.18 0.88
C VAL A 201 2.99 -28.43 -0.32
N ILE A 202 3.52 -29.65 -0.39
CA ILE A 202 4.30 -30.16 -1.51
C ILE A 202 3.41 -30.38 -2.72
#